data_36376c8afa267a6f21bce78c1e58b75e
#
_entry.id   36376c8afa267a6f21bce78c1e58b75e
#
_cell.length_a   1.000
_cell.length_b   1.000
_cell.length_c   1.000
_cell.angle_alpha   90.00
_cell.angle_beta   90.00
_cell.angle_gamma   90.00
#
_symmetry.space_group_name_H-M   'P 1'
#
loop_
_entity.id
_entity.type
_entity.pdbx_description
1 polymer ?
#
loop_
_entity_poly.entity_id
_entity_poly.type
_entity_poly.pdbx_seq_one_letter_code
_entity_poly.pdbx_strand_id
1 'polypeptide(L)'
;MKGCDALIHTAAYFRDSYKGGKHWQVLYDTNVIATENLLAAAYEAGIRRGVHVSSIAVLKGEPGQLIDETMSRPEAGADDYYRSKILSELVVRKFLHSHPDMRMAMVLPGWMFGPGDIGPTSSGQFLIDFMHGKLPGVLPGTFSVVDARDVAQHVLAALERGRSGERYLAAGVHMDMGSIFKALSQVSGLPAPERKVPLAVLRVIAALYELQHLITGKPVLISNSTIKLMAGERDRTHFSHEKSAKELGCRFRPVEQTLADTLNWYRANGYLPETGNPLPTAE
;
A
#
# COMPACT_ATOMS: atom_id res chain seq x y z
N MET A 1 -22.00 15.49 -6.82
CA MET A 1 -21.08 15.22 -7.98
C MET A 1 -21.47 15.99 -9.26
N LYS A 2 -22.18 17.12 -9.14
CA LYS A 2 -22.61 17.92 -10.30
C LYS A 2 -21.39 18.46 -11.07
N GLY A 3 -21.34 18.27 -12.38
CA GLY A 3 -20.24 18.73 -13.24
C GLY A 3 -19.01 17.80 -13.27
N CYS A 4 -19.10 16.59 -12.71
CA CYS A 4 -18.04 15.58 -12.82
C CYS A 4 -18.34 14.61 -13.96
N ASP A 5 -17.31 14.27 -14.77
CA ASP A 5 -17.44 13.36 -15.90
C ASP A 5 -16.95 11.93 -15.58
N ALA A 6 -16.20 11.77 -14.52
CA ALA A 6 -15.61 10.50 -14.13
C ALA A 6 -15.43 10.40 -12.61
N LEU A 7 -15.35 9.18 -12.11
CA LEU A 7 -15.05 8.84 -10.72
C LEU A 7 -13.67 8.18 -10.61
N ILE A 8 -12.77 8.78 -9.80
CA ILE A 8 -11.55 8.11 -9.33
C ILE A 8 -11.73 7.86 -7.83
N HIS A 9 -11.97 6.61 -7.46
CA HIS A 9 -12.21 6.22 -6.09
C HIS A 9 -10.92 5.70 -5.43
N THR A 10 -10.26 6.60 -4.67
CA THR A 10 -9.03 6.30 -3.92
C THR A 10 -9.27 6.19 -2.41
N ALA A 11 -10.46 6.56 -1.94
CA ALA A 11 -10.75 6.58 -0.51
C ALA A 11 -10.75 5.16 0.07
N ALA A 12 -9.97 4.96 1.12
CA ALA A 12 -9.94 3.73 1.89
C ALA A 12 -9.41 4.00 3.29
N TYR A 13 -9.91 3.26 4.28
CA TYR A 13 -9.29 3.22 5.60
C TYR A 13 -8.19 2.16 5.60
N PHE A 14 -6.98 2.56 5.99
CA PHE A 14 -5.81 1.68 6.10
C PHE A 14 -4.93 2.03 7.30
N ARG A 15 -4.77 3.33 7.59
CA ARG A 15 -3.75 3.93 8.44
C ARG A 15 -3.50 3.20 9.76
N ASP A 16 -4.54 2.82 10.46
CA ASP A 16 -4.46 2.28 11.81
C ASP A 16 -4.77 0.77 11.89
N SER A 17 -5.06 0.12 10.76
CA SER A 17 -5.47 -1.29 10.72
C SER A 17 -4.44 -2.26 11.30
N TYR A 18 -3.16 -1.88 11.36
CA TYR A 18 -2.07 -2.69 11.91
C TYR A 18 -1.46 -2.11 13.21
N LYS A 19 -2.04 -1.05 13.77
CA LYS A 19 -1.54 -0.39 14.99
C LYS A 19 -2.07 -0.95 16.31
N GLY A 20 -2.68 -2.13 16.26
CA GLY A 20 -3.37 -2.75 17.39
C GLY A 20 -4.85 -2.33 17.47
N GLY A 21 -5.67 -3.11 18.21
CA GLY A 21 -7.10 -2.89 18.34
C GLY A 21 -7.97 -3.64 17.33
N LYS A 22 -9.29 -3.37 17.37
CA LYS A 22 -10.28 -3.95 16.46
C LYS A 22 -10.73 -2.90 15.45
N HIS A 23 -10.41 -3.09 14.19
CA HIS A 23 -10.71 -2.11 13.13
C HIS A 23 -11.71 -2.61 12.09
N TRP A 24 -12.26 -3.82 12.25
CA TRP A 24 -13.15 -4.43 11.26
C TRP A 24 -14.34 -3.53 10.90
N GLN A 25 -15.03 -2.97 11.88
CA GLN A 25 -16.22 -2.17 11.59
C GLN A 25 -15.89 -0.93 10.73
N VAL A 26 -14.86 -0.17 11.12
CA VAL A 26 -14.45 1.02 10.36
C VAL A 26 -13.89 0.66 8.97
N LEU A 27 -13.19 -0.46 8.85
CA LEU A 27 -12.75 -0.99 7.56
C LEU A 27 -13.93 -1.37 6.67
N TYR A 28 -14.90 -2.06 7.22
CA TYR A 28 -16.11 -2.47 6.50
C TYR A 28 -16.94 -1.28 6.06
N ASP A 29 -17.23 -0.37 6.97
CA ASP A 29 -18.04 0.82 6.67
C ASP A 29 -17.37 1.73 5.64
N THR A 30 -16.05 1.96 5.77
CA THR A 30 -15.32 2.87 4.88
C THR A 30 -14.96 2.22 3.55
N ASN A 31 -14.46 0.96 3.56
CA ASN A 31 -13.94 0.35 2.34
C ASN A 31 -15.04 -0.38 1.54
N VAL A 32 -16.10 -0.84 2.19
CA VAL A 32 -17.15 -1.64 1.54
C VAL A 32 -18.44 -0.82 1.36
N ILE A 33 -19.06 -0.41 2.48
CA ILE A 33 -20.35 0.30 2.42
C ILE A 33 -20.21 1.67 1.75
N ALA A 34 -19.18 2.45 2.09
CA ALA A 34 -18.97 3.73 1.46
C ALA A 34 -18.62 3.60 -0.04
N THR A 35 -17.95 2.51 -0.46
CA THR A 35 -17.75 2.22 -1.90
C THR A 35 -19.07 2.01 -2.61
N GLU A 36 -19.99 1.20 -2.06
CA GLU A 36 -21.31 0.97 -2.64
C GLU A 36 -22.11 2.28 -2.77
N ASN A 37 -22.17 3.07 -1.69
CA ASN A 37 -22.86 4.36 -1.67
C ASN A 37 -22.25 5.36 -2.67
N LEU A 38 -20.93 5.38 -2.79
CA LEU A 38 -20.23 6.27 -3.72
C LEU A 38 -20.54 5.91 -5.18
N LEU A 39 -20.56 4.62 -5.51
CA LEU A 39 -20.91 4.14 -6.84
C LEU A 39 -22.37 4.50 -7.21
N ALA A 40 -23.30 4.26 -6.29
CA ALA A 40 -24.71 4.63 -6.49
C ALA A 40 -24.86 6.13 -6.71
N ALA A 41 -24.27 6.95 -5.85
CA ALA A 41 -24.33 8.42 -5.97
C ALA A 41 -23.67 8.94 -7.26
N ALA A 42 -22.57 8.32 -7.72
CA ALA A 42 -21.92 8.66 -8.97
C ALA A 42 -22.83 8.33 -10.17
N TYR A 43 -23.43 7.16 -10.15
CA TYR A 43 -24.35 6.70 -11.19
C TYR A 43 -25.59 7.59 -11.30
N GLU A 44 -26.23 7.93 -10.16
CA GLU A 44 -27.34 8.87 -10.06
C GLU A 44 -26.98 10.29 -10.56
N ALA A 45 -25.73 10.71 -10.34
CA ALA A 45 -25.21 11.98 -10.86
C ALA A 45 -24.88 11.96 -12.36
N GLY A 46 -25.12 10.84 -13.06
CA GLY A 46 -24.88 10.69 -14.49
C GLY A 46 -23.45 10.25 -14.86
N ILE A 47 -22.58 9.96 -13.89
CA ILE A 47 -21.22 9.48 -14.16
C ILE A 47 -21.29 8.02 -14.64
N ARG A 48 -20.61 7.71 -15.75
CA ARG A 48 -20.62 6.40 -16.40
C ARG A 48 -19.24 5.80 -16.59
N ARG A 49 -18.19 6.45 -16.11
CA ARG A 49 -16.82 5.94 -16.18
C ARG A 49 -16.06 6.22 -14.91
N GLY A 50 -15.16 5.32 -14.53
CA GLY A 50 -14.34 5.51 -13.35
C GLY A 50 -13.22 4.50 -13.19
N VAL A 51 -12.47 4.68 -12.11
CA VAL A 51 -11.43 3.75 -11.65
C VAL A 51 -11.58 3.55 -10.15
N HIS A 52 -11.56 2.30 -9.72
CA HIS A 52 -11.44 1.93 -8.31
C HIS A 52 -9.99 1.57 -7.97
N VAL A 53 -9.41 2.26 -6.98
CA VAL A 53 -8.08 1.92 -6.48
C VAL A 53 -8.23 0.82 -5.44
N SER A 54 -7.94 -0.40 -5.88
CA SER A 54 -7.94 -1.60 -5.07
C SER A 54 -6.59 -1.79 -4.33
N SER A 55 -6.03 -2.97 -4.32
CA SER A 55 -4.73 -3.30 -3.71
C SER A 55 -4.23 -4.65 -4.23
N ILE A 56 -2.91 -4.87 -4.25
CA ILE A 56 -2.33 -6.21 -4.41
C ILE A 56 -2.82 -7.20 -3.34
N ALA A 57 -3.35 -6.70 -2.22
CA ALA A 57 -3.92 -7.50 -1.13
C ALA A 57 -5.02 -8.47 -1.57
N VAL A 58 -5.72 -8.18 -2.69
CA VAL A 58 -6.80 -9.04 -3.24
C VAL A 58 -6.26 -10.21 -4.05
N LEU A 59 -4.96 -10.26 -4.32
CA LEU A 59 -4.30 -11.33 -5.05
C LEU A 59 -3.52 -12.24 -4.11
N LYS A 60 -3.37 -13.50 -4.48
CA LYS A 60 -2.53 -14.45 -3.76
C LYS A 60 -2.06 -15.53 -4.74
N GLY A 61 -0.76 -15.77 -4.76
CA GLY A 61 -0.11 -16.89 -5.41
C GLY A 61 0.60 -17.80 -4.42
N GLU A 62 1.24 -18.83 -4.90
CA GLU A 62 2.15 -19.65 -4.11
C GLU A 62 3.49 -18.93 -3.87
N PRO A 63 4.28 -19.31 -2.84
CA PRO A 63 5.59 -18.72 -2.61
C PRO A 63 6.48 -18.80 -3.84
N GLY A 64 7.09 -17.68 -4.25
CA GLY A 64 7.95 -17.59 -5.43
C GLY A 64 7.21 -17.55 -6.77
N GLN A 65 5.88 -17.68 -6.78
CA GLN A 65 5.10 -17.61 -8.02
C GLN A 65 5.01 -16.16 -8.51
N LEU A 66 5.10 -15.96 -9.84
CA LEU A 66 4.74 -14.72 -10.48
C LEU A 66 3.22 -14.56 -10.45
N ILE A 67 2.73 -13.54 -9.77
CA ILE A 67 1.31 -13.28 -9.54
C ILE A 67 0.80 -12.30 -10.59
N ASP A 68 -0.34 -12.61 -11.20
CA ASP A 68 -1.02 -11.75 -12.17
C ASP A 68 -2.47 -11.43 -11.76
N GLU A 69 -3.14 -10.65 -12.58
CA GLU A 69 -4.49 -10.16 -12.33
C GLU A 69 -5.58 -11.26 -12.38
N THR A 70 -5.27 -12.45 -12.88
CA THR A 70 -6.21 -13.59 -12.94
C THR A 70 -6.35 -14.30 -11.60
N MET A 71 -5.33 -14.15 -10.75
CA MET A 71 -5.31 -14.78 -9.42
C MET A 71 -6.21 -14.03 -8.45
N SER A 72 -6.63 -14.73 -7.40
CA SER A 72 -7.49 -14.14 -6.37
C SER A 72 -7.15 -14.69 -5.00
N ARG A 73 -7.22 -13.82 -4.01
CA ARG A 73 -7.11 -14.21 -2.59
C ARG A 73 -8.49 -14.69 -2.10
N PRO A 74 -8.58 -15.85 -1.47
CA PRO A 74 -9.80 -16.25 -0.77
C PRO A 74 -10.05 -15.33 0.42
N GLU A 75 -11.32 -14.99 0.68
CA GLU A 75 -11.72 -14.19 1.85
C GLU A 75 -11.40 -14.93 3.16
N ALA A 76 -11.58 -16.24 3.16
CA ALA A 76 -11.27 -17.09 4.31
C ALA A 76 -9.78 -17.03 4.68
N GLY A 77 -9.49 -16.61 5.91
CA GLY A 77 -8.12 -16.49 6.42
C GLY A 77 -7.38 -15.21 6.01
N ALA A 78 -8.02 -14.30 5.27
CA ALA A 78 -7.50 -12.96 5.05
C ALA A 78 -7.58 -12.14 6.37
N ASP A 79 -6.62 -11.24 6.60
CA ASP A 79 -6.76 -10.28 7.67
C ASP A 79 -7.86 -9.25 7.37
N ASP A 80 -8.25 -8.45 8.37
CA ASP A 80 -9.38 -7.54 8.26
C ASP A 80 -9.22 -6.51 7.12
N TYR A 81 -8.01 -5.99 6.90
CA TYR A 81 -7.76 -5.05 5.80
C TYR A 81 -7.87 -5.75 4.44
N TYR A 82 -7.18 -6.89 4.27
CA TYR A 82 -7.25 -7.67 3.03
C TYR A 82 -8.67 -8.10 2.71
N ARG A 83 -9.40 -8.55 3.72
CA ARG A 83 -10.81 -8.90 3.63
C ARG A 83 -11.65 -7.71 3.17
N SER A 84 -11.45 -6.53 3.73
CA SER A 84 -12.18 -5.32 3.33
C SER A 84 -11.94 -4.94 1.87
N LYS A 85 -10.70 -5.12 1.36
CA LYS A 85 -10.35 -4.84 -0.05
C LYS A 85 -10.95 -5.88 -1.00
N ILE A 86 -10.98 -7.16 -0.60
CA ILE A 86 -11.67 -8.21 -1.37
C ILE A 86 -13.16 -7.89 -1.50
N LEU A 87 -13.82 -7.54 -0.38
CA LEU A 87 -15.24 -7.19 -0.37
C LEU A 87 -15.53 -5.91 -1.16
N SER A 88 -14.66 -4.91 -1.09
CA SER A 88 -14.76 -3.69 -1.90
C SER A 88 -14.74 -3.99 -3.41
N GLU A 89 -13.83 -4.86 -3.88
CA GLU A 89 -13.86 -5.30 -5.29
C GLU A 89 -15.12 -6.07 -5.67
N LEU A 90 -15.64 -6.91 -4.77
CA LEU A 90 -16.89 -7.63 -5.01
C LEU A 90 -18.06 -6.66 -5.16
N VAL A 91 -18.11 -5.59 -4.37
CA VAL A 91 -19.09 -4.49 -4.51
C VAL A 91 -18.98 -3.85 -5.89
N VAL A 92 -17.77 -3.47 -6.33
CA VAL A 92 -17.56 -2.88 -7.67
C VAL A 92 -18.03 -3.85 -8.77
N ARG A 93 -17.64 -5.12 -8.72
CA ARG A 93 -18.04 -6.13 -9.72
C ARG A 93 -19.55 -6.35 -9.76
N LYS A 94 -20.19 -6.45 -8.59
CA LYS A 94 -21.65 -6.59 -8.49
C LYS A 94 -22.37 -5.35 -9.05
N PHE A 95 -21.85 -4.15 -8.74
CA PHE A 95 -22.40 -2.90 -9.26
C PHE A 95 -22.32 -2.85 -10.79
N LEU A 96 -21.17 -3.18 -11.37
CA LEU A 96 -20.99 -3.22 -12.83
C LEU A 96 -21.89 -4.25 -13.51
N HIS A 97 -22.17 -5.38 -12.87
CA HIS A 97 -23.10 -6.38 -13.38
C HIS A 97 -24.54 -5.85 -13.46
N SER A 98 -24.98 -5.10 -12.45
CA SER A 98 -26.31 -4.50 -12.41
C SER A 98 -26.43 -3.19 -13.20
N HIS A 99 -25.32 -2.56 -13.58
CA HIS A 99 -25.27 -1.30 -14.32
C HIS A 99 -24.29 -1.43 -15.51
N PRO A 100 -24.69 -2.13 -16.59
CA PRO A 100 -23.78 -2.48 -17.69
C PRO A 100 -23.30 -1.28 -18.52
N ASP A 101 -23.97 -0.11 -18.40
CA ASP A 101 -23.55 1.15 -18.98
C ASP A 101 -22.50 1.91 -18.14
N MET A 102 -22.24 1.48 -16.91
CA MET A 102 -21.13 1.95 -16.11
C MET A 102 -19.84 1.22 -16.49
N ARG A 103 -18.75 1.95 -16.70
CA ARG A 103 -17.44 1.40 -17.04
C ARG A 103 -16.43 1.76 -15.95
N MET A 104 -15.87 0.76 -15.26
CA MET A 104 -14.82 0.97 -14.27
C MET A 104 -13.74 -0.08 -14.41
N ALA A 105 -12.48 0.36 -14.39
CA ALA A 105 -11.33 -0.51 -14.19
C ALA A 105 -10.89 -0.50 -12.71
N MET A 106 -10.10 -1.47 -12.31
CA MET A 106 -9.52 -1.57 -10.98
C MET A 106 -7.99 -1.51 -11.07
N VAL A 107 -7.36 -0.59 -10.35
CA VAL A 107 -5.91 -0.48 -10.26
C VAL A 107 -5.46 -1.04 -8.92
N LEU A 108 -4.45 -1.92 -8.93
CA LEU A 108 -3.95 -2.66 -7.76
C LEU A 108 -2.54 -2.19 -7.39
N PRO A 109 -2.41 -1.18 -6.52
CA PRO A 109 -1.11 -0.70 -6.06
C PRO A 109 -0.39 -1.68 -5.15
N GLY A 110 0.96 -1.66 -5.20
CA GLY A 110 1.83 -2.24 -4.21
C GLY A 110 2.05 -1.36 -2.98
N TRP A 111 3.20 -1.52 -2.33
CA TRP A 111 3.61 -0.69 -1.20
C TRP A 111 4.09 0.66 -1.71
N MET A 112 3.26 1.67 -1.53
CA MET A 112 3.46 3.00 -2.11
C MET A 112 4.38 3.87 -1.27
N PHE A 113 5.29 4.56 -1.98
CA PHE A 113 6.09 5.68 -1.50
C PHE A 113 5.93 6.86 -2.44
N GLY A 114 6.32 8.06 -2.03
CA GLY A 114 6.32 9.23 -2.90
C GLY A 114 6.10 10.54 -2.16
N PRO A 115 6.37 11.67 -2.82
CA PRO A 115 6.04 13.00 -2.30
C PRO A 115 4.54 13.17 -2.04
N GLY A 116 4.18 13.97 -1.04
CA GLY A 116 2.79 14.30 -0.73
C GLY A 116 2.17 13.45 0.39
N ASP A 117 2.94 12.61 1.08
CA ASP A 117 2.45 11.81 2.22
C ASP A 117 2.26 12.67 3.48
N ILE A 118 1.20 13.47 3.49
CA ILE A 118 0.85 14.40 4.57
C ILE A 118 0.36 13.63 5.80
N GLY A 119 1.08 13.70 6.89
CA GLY A 119 0.78 13.02 8.16
C GLY A 119 1.10 11.53 8.07
N PRO A 120 2.38 11.18 8.08
CA PRO A 120 2.99 10.03 7.43
C PRO A 120 2.18 8.75 7.52
N THR A 121 1.96 8.09 6.35
CA THR A 121 1.44 6.73 6.29
C THR A 121 2.44 5.75 6.90
N SER A 122 2.08 4.47 7.01
CA SER A 122 3.02 3.43 7.47
C SER A 122 4.28 3.36 6.60
N SER A 123 4.17 3.63 5.29
CA SER A 123 5.32 3.70 4.37
C SER A 123 6.21 4.90 4.70
N GLY A 124 5.62 6.06 4.89
CA GLY A 124 6.36 7.27 5.24
C GLY A 124 7.00 7.19 6.62
N GLN A 125 6.30 6.63 7.60
CA GLN A 125 6.84 6.41 8.93
C GLN A 125 8.05 5.45 8.89
N PHE A 126 8.01 4.41 8.06
CA PHE A 126 9.15 3.52 7.84
C PHE A 126 10.40 4.29 7.36
N LEU A 127 10.25 5.23 6.42
CA LEU A 127 11.36 6.06 5.95
C LEU A 127 11.87 7.00 7.05
N ILE A 128 10.98 7.63 7.79
CA ILE A 128 11.32 8.51 8.91
C ILE A 128 12.06 7.73 10.00
N ASP A 129 11.60 6.51 10.32
CA ASP A 129 12.24 5.66 11.32
C ASP A 129 13.60 5.15 10.84
N PHE A 130 13.78 4.89 9.54
CA PHE A 130 15.09 4.61 8.95
C PHE A 130 16.04 5.81 9.14
N MET A 131 15.58 7.01 8.80
CA MET A 131 16.37 8.23 8.91
C MET A 131 16.79 8.54 10.36
N HIS A 132 16.02 8.11 11.35
CA HIS A 132 16.31 8.26 12.77
C HIS A 132 17.04 7.05 13.39
N GLY A 133 17.42 6.04 12.61
CA GLY A 133 18.09 4.84 13.12
C GLY A 133 17.23 3.98 14.05
N LYS A 134 15.89 4.11 13.99
CA LYS A 134 14.95 3.40 14.89
C LYS A 134 14.57 2.00 14.42
N LEU A 135 14.95 1.61 13.21
CA LEU A 135 14.60 0.30 12.69
C LEU A 135 15.48 -0.79 13.30
N PRO A 136 14.90 -1.90 13.79
CA PRO A 136 15.64 -2.90 14.57
C PRO A 136 16.59 -3.74 13.72
N GLY A 137 16.49 -3.68 12.40
CA GLY A 137 17.28 -4.44 11.43
C GLY A 137 16.48 -4.95 10.26
N VAL A 138 17.07 -5.86 9.48
CA VAL A 138 16.46 -6.42 8.28
C VAL A 138 15.37 -7.41 8.66
N LEU A 139 14.12 -7.06 8.32
CA LEU A 139 12.96 -7.92 8.50
C LEU A 139 12.90 -8.96 7.37
N PRO A 140 12.49 -10.20 7.66
CA PRO A 140 12.32 -11.21 6.61
C PRO A 140 11.09 -10.89 5.75
N GLY A 141 11.18 -11.14 4.44
CA GLY A 141 10.09 -10.97 3.49
C GLY A 141 10.49 -10.18 2.27
N THR A 142 9.59 -10.19 1.31
CA THR A 142 9.68 -9.44 0.05
C THR A 142 8.51 -8.46 -0.06
N PHE A 143 8.69 -7.42 -0.85
CA PHE A 143 7.75 -6.32 -1.01
C PHE A 143 7.70 -5.90 -2.47
N SER A 144 6.58 -5.39 -2.93
CA SER A 144 6.49 -4.69 -4.19
C SER A 144 6.37 -3.20 -3.94
N VAL A 145 7.42 -2.47 -4.28
CA VAL A 145 7.60 -1.03 -3.99
C VAL A 145 7.23 -0.22 -5.22
N VAL A 146 6.34 0.75 -5.05
CA VAL A 146 5.86 1.59 -6.15
C VAL A 146 5.81 3.07 -5.76
N ASP A 147 6.05 3.94 -6.74
CA ASP A 147 5.85 5.38 -6.57
C ASP A 147 4.36 5.74 -6.71
N ALA A 148 3.86 6.55 -5.78
CA ALA A 148 2.46 7.01 -5.81
C ALA A 148 2.11 7.79 -7.09
N ARG A 149 3.10 8.48 -7.70
CA ARG A 149 2.94 9.19 -8.98
C ARG A 149 2.79 8.21 -10.16
N ASP A 150 3.46 7.06 -10.10
CA ASP A 150 3.31 6.00 -11.11
C ASP A 150 1.94 5.33 -10.95
N VAL A 151 1.49 5.11 -9.73
CA VAL A 151 0.11 4.66 -9.46
C VAL A 151 -0.92 5.65 -10.01
N ALA A 152 -0.71 6.95 -9.80
CA ALA A 152 -1.60 7.98 -10.35
C ALA A 152 -1.64 7.94 -11.89
N GLN A 153 -0.50 7.74 -12.56
CA GLN A 153 -0.45 7.55 -14.01
C GLN A 153 -1.19 6.29 -14.46
N HIS A 154 -1.04 5.16 -13.73
CA HIS A 154 -1.82 3.95 -14.00
C HIS A 154 -3.33 4.18 -13.86
N VAL A 155 -3.75 4.94 -12.84
CA VAL A 155 -5.16 5.29 -12.63
C VAL A 155 -5.70 6.13 -13.78
N LEU A 156 -4.98 7.16 -14.22
CA LEU A 156 -5.38 7.98 -15.36
C LEU A 156 -5.43 7.17 -16.66
N ALA A 157 -4.41 6.35 -16.91
CA ALA A 157 -4.37 5.47 -18.08
C ALA A 157 -5.50 4.44 -18.05
N ALA A 158 -5.84 3.89 -16.88
CA ALA A 158 -6.94 2.96 -16.72
C ALA A 158 -8.32 3.64 -16.91
N LEU A 159 -8.45 4.90 -16.51
CA LEU A 159 -9.67 5.68 -16.78
C LEU A 159 -9.90 5.89 -18.28
N GLU A 160 -8.83 6.09 -19.06
CA GLU A 160 -8.89 6.35 -20.49
C GLU A 160 -8.99 5.06 -21.31
N ARG A 161 -8.19 4.05 -21.00
CA ARG A 161 -7.97 2.86 -21.82
C ARG A 161 -8.35 1.54 -21.14
N GLY A 162 -8.57 1.55 -19.82
CA GLY A 162 -8.89 0.36 -19.06
C GLY A 162 -10.22 -0.27 -19.47
N ARG A 163 -10.25 -1.60 -19.56
CA ARG A 163 -11.47 -2.35 -19.82
C ARG A 163 -12.33 -2.46 -18.56
N SER A 164 -13.64 -2.32 -18.71
CA SER A 164 -14.57 -2.40 -17.57
C SER A 164 -14.51 -3.76 -16.88
N GLY A 165 -14.47 -3.76 -15.55
CA GLY A 165 -14.38 -4.95 -14.71
C GLY A 165 -12.98 -5.57 -14.62
N GLU A 166 -11.98 -5.03 -15.36
CA GLU A 166 -10.63 -5.58 -15.40
C GLU A 166 -9.73 -4.97 -14.31
N ARG A 167 -8.82 -5.80 -13.82
CA ARG A 167 -7.74 -5.42 -12.90
C ARG A 167 -6.50 -5.04 -13.68
N TYR A 168 -5.74 -4.07 -13.15
CA TYR A 168 -4.44 -3.64 -13.66
C TYR A 168 -3.46 -3.48 -12.50
N LEU A 169 -2.40 -4.28 -12.52
CA LEU A 169 -1.36 -4.23 -11.50
C LEU A 169 -0.50 -2.98 -11.63
N ALA A 170 -0.39 -2.24 -10.54
CA ALA A 170 0.51 -1.12 -10.33
C ALA A 170 1.39 -1.39 -9.10
N ALA A 171 1.94 -2.61 -9.02
CA ALA A 171 2.63 -3.09 -7.83
C ALA A 171 4.08 -2.58 -7.71
N GLY A 172 4.71 -2.18 -8.82
CA GLY A 172 6.07 -1.64 -8.83
C GLY A 172 7.15 -2.71 -8.84
N VAL A 173 8.27 -2.46 -8.17
CA VAL A 173 9.46 -3.30 -8.20
C VAL A 173 9.47 -4.28 -7.04
N HIS A 174 9.67 -5.57 -7.34
CA HIS A 174 9.82 -6.62 -6.34
C HIS A 174 11.20 -6.54 -5.67
N MET A 175 11.24 -6.41 -4.35
CA MET A 175 12.45 -6.25 -3.56
C MET A 175 12.37 -6.97 -2.21
N ASP A 176 13.50 -7.45 -1.71
CA ASP A 176 13.62 -7.82 -0.30
C ASP A 176 13.97 -6.59 0.58
N MET A 177 13.81 -6.72 1.89
CA MET A 177 14.06 -5.62 2.82
C MET A 177 15.53 -5.15 2.80
N GLY A 178 16.48 -6.06 2.58
CA GLY A 178 17.90 -5.70 2.47
C GLY A 178 18.18 -4.81 1.26
N SER A 179 17.57 -5.12 0.13
CA SER A 179 17.64 -4.31 -1.10
C SER A 179 17.00 -2.94 -0.91
N ILE A 180 15.87 -2.85 -0.19
CA ILE A 180 15.24 -1.57 0.16
C ILE A 180 16.17 -0.73 1.04
N PHE A 181 16.78 -1.32 2.06
CA PHE A 181 17.74 -0.60 2.92
C PHE A 181 18.99 -0.17 2.16
N LYS A 182 19.48 -0.97 1.22
CA LYS A 182 20.60 -0.59 0.36
C LYS A 182 20.26 0.62 -0.51
N ALA A 183 19.08 0.63 -1.13
CA ALA A 183 18.61 1.78 -1.90
C ALA A 183 18.44 3.04 -1.01
N LEU A 184 17.86 2.89 0.20
CA LEU A 184 17.77 3.98 1.18
C LEU A 184 19.14 4.51 1.61
N SER A 185 20.11 3.62 1.86
CA SER A 185 21.48 3.99 2.21
C SER A 185 22.14 4.81 1.09
N GLN A 186 21.96 4.39 -0.17
CA GLN A 186 22.50 5.11 -1.33
C GLN A 186 21.95 6.53 -1.46
N VAL A 187 20.65 6.74 -1.23
CA VAL A 187 20.01 8.05 -1.42
C VAL A 187 20.09 8.94 -0.18
N SER A 188 20.25 8.37 1.02
CA SER A 188 20.30 9.12 2.27
C SER A 188 21.72 9.41 2.76
N GLY A 189 22.70 8.59 2.35
CA GLY A 189 24.05 8.59 2.90
C GLY A 189 24.19 7.92 4.26
N LEU A 190 23.10 7.38 4.85
CA LEU A 190 23.13 6.69 6.13
C LEU A 190 23.47 5.21 5.95
N PRO A 191 24.10 4.55 6.93
CA PRO A 191 24.41 3.14 6.85
C PRO A 191 23.12 2.28 6.82
N ALA A 192 23.08 1.27 5.96
CA ALA A 192 22.00 0.31 5.92
C ALA A 192 22.05 -0.62 7.16
N PRO A 193 20.91 -0.95 7.81
CA PRO A 193 20.87 -2.02 8.77
C PRO A 193 21.25 -3.36 8.12
N GLU A 194 22.25 -4.05 8.66
CA GLU A 194 22.71 -5.35 8.12
C GLU A 194 22.21 -6.54 8.94
N ARG A 195 21.89 -6.31 10.22
CA ARG A 195 21.50 -7.35 11.14
C ARG A 195 20.13 -7.90 10.78
N LYS A 196 20.07 -9.18 10.40
CA LYS A 196 18.79 -9.89 10.21
C LYS A 196 18.14 -10.17 11.57
N VAL A 197 16.88 -9.77 11.71
CA VAL A 197 16.13 -10.00 12.95
C VAL A 197 15.28 -11.26 12.81
N PRO A 198 15.53 -12.31 13.63
CA PRO A 198 14.71 -13.53 13.63
C PRO A 198 13.26 -13.25 14.00
N LEU A 199 12.30 -13.94 13.36
CA LEU A 199 10.86 -13.78 13.65
C LEU A 199 10.51 -13.98 15.13
N ALA A 200 11.21 -14.86 15.84
CA ALA A 200 11.00 -15.07 17.27
C ALA A 200 11.31 -13.81 18.10
N VAL A 201 12.40 -13.12 17.77
CA VAL A 201 12.78 -11.85 18.41
C VAL A 201 11.75 -10.75 18.10
N LEU A 202 11.32 -10.68 16.83
CA LEU A 202 10.28 -9.71 16.42
C LEU A 202 8.96 -9.92 17.18
N ARG A 203 8.55 -11.17 17.43
CA ARG A 203 7.34 -11.48 18.22
C ARG A 203 7.44 -10.99 19.66
N VAL A 204 8.61 -11.11 20.28
CA VAL A 204 8.85 -10.60 21.64
C VAL A 204 8.78 -9.07 21.63
N ILE A 205 9.43 -8.42 20.68
CA ILE A 205 9.41 -6.95 20.52
C ILE A 205 7.97 -6.47 20.29
N ALA A 206 7.22 -7.13 19.42
CA ALA A 206 5.82 -6.78 19.16
C ALA A 206 4.94 -6.92 20.40
N ALA A 207 5.10 -7.99 21.17
CA ALA A 207 4.36 -8.20 22.41
C ALA A 207 4.64 -7.07 23.43
N LEU A 208 5.89 -6.62 23.54
CA LEU A 208 6.27 -5.49 24.39
C LEU A 208 5.66 -4.17 23.92
N TYR A 209 5.68 -3.90 22.61
CA TYR A 209 5.03 -2.71 22.04
C TYR A 209 3.51 -2.73 22.20
N GLU A 210 2.85 -3.88 22.01
CA GLU A 210 1.42 -4.03 22.24
C GLU A 210 1.05 -3.81 23.70
N LEU A 211 1.86 -4.30 24.65
CA LEU A 211 1.70 -4.04 26.08
C LEU A 211 1.89 -2.54 26.40
N GLN A 212 2.91 -1.91 25.82
CA GLN A 212 3.13 -0.47 25.94
C GLN A 212 1.95 0.33 25.36
N HIS A 213 1.39 -0.08 24.23
CA HIS A 213 0.20 0.53 23.63
C HIS A 213 -1.02 0.50 24.58
N LEU A 214 -1.26 -0.65 25.23
CA LEU A 214 -2.34 -0.79 26.19
C LEU A 214 -2.21 0.19 27.37
N ILE A 215 -0.98 0.54 27.77
CA ILE A 215 -0.72 1.45 28.89
C ILE A 215 -0.70 2.91 28.45
N THR A 216 -0.10 3.21 27.28
CA THR A 216 0.22 4.59 26.88
C THR A 216 -0.68 5.14 25.77
N GLY A 217 -1.45 4.28 25.09
CA GLY A 217 -2.23 4.63 23.89
C GLY A 217 -1.39 5.00 22.67
N LYS A 218 -0.04 4.91 22.75
CA LYS A 218 0.84 5.26 21.63
C LYS A 218 0.79 4.20 20.54
N PRO A 219 0.82 4.57 19.23
CA PRO A 219 0.87 3.63 18.14
C PRO A 219 2.06 2.68 18.24
N VAL A 220 1.87 1.40 17.91
CA VAL A 220 2.96 0.42 17.88
C VAL A 220 3.72 0.51 16.57
N LEU A 221 5.05 0.40 16.63
CA LEU A 221 5.92 0.36 15.45
C LEU A 221 5.78 -0.98 14.71
N ILE A 222 5.71 -2.08 15.47
CA ILE A 222 5.55 -3.45 14.96
C ILE A 222 4.53 -4.15 15.85
N SER A 223 3.49 -4.72 15.25
CA SER A 223 2.47 -5.54 15.93
C SER A 223 2.61 -7.02 15.57
N ASN A 224 2.04 -7.90 16.39
CA ASN A 224 1.94 -9.32 16.05
C ASN A 224 1.15 -9.56 14.75
N SER A 225 0.15 -8.71 14.46
CA SER A 225 -0.59 -8.73 13.19
C SER A 225 0.31 -8.44 12.00
N THR A 226 1.18 -7.42 12.10
CA THR A 226 2.18 -7.10 11.06
C THR A 226 3.15 -8.26 10.84
N ILE A 227 3.64 -8.88 11.91
CA ILE A 227 4.57 -10.02 11.80
C ILE A 227 3.89 -11.23 11.15
N LYS A 228 2.64 -11.53 11.54
CA LYS A 228 1.85 -12.61 10.95
C LYS A 228 1.62 -12.38 9.46
N LEU A 229 1.29 -11.13 9.08
CA LEU A 229 1.15 -10.74 7.69
C LEU A 229 2.46 -10.94 6.91
N MET A 230 3.57 -10.39 7.39
CA MET A 230 4.89 -10.52 6.74
C MET A 230 5.32 -11.98 6.59
N ALA A 231 5.05 -12.82 7.59
CA ALA A 231 5.35 -14.25 7.52
C ALA A 231 4.46 -14.98 6.51
N GLY A 232 3.19 -14.61 6.42
CA GLY A 232 2.21 -15.19 5.50
C GLY A 232 2.40 -14.77 4.05
N GLU A 233 2.87 -13.54 3.82
CA GLU A 233 3.13 -12.97 2.49
C GLU A 233 4.58 -13.16 2.02
N ARG A 234 5.40 -13.86 2.80
CA ARG A 234 6.78 -14.15 2.44
C ARG A 234 6.85 -14.80 1.06
N ASP A 235 7.67 -14.21 0.16
CA ASP A 235 7.87 -14.66 -1.21
C ASP A 235 6.58 -14.71 -2.07
N ARG A 236 5.54 -13.92 -1.70
CA ARG A 236 4.26 -13.78 -2.44
C ARG A 236 4.00 -12.35 -2.89
N THR A 237 5.04 -11.61 -3.23
CA THR A 237 4.95 -10.21 -3.65
C THR A 237 5.61 -9.96 -5.01
N HIS A 238 5.80 -11.00 -5.80
CA HIS A 238 6.33 -10.91 -7.16
C HIS A 238 5.16 -10.83 -8.15
N PHE A 239 4.89 -9.64 -8.69
CA PHE A 239 3.75 -9.38 -9.56
C PHE A 239 4.17 -9.13 -11.01
N SER A 240 3.36 -9.64 -11.96
CA SER A 240 3.49 -9.37 -13.39
C SER A 240 2.86 -8.02 -13.73
N HIS A 241 3.56 -7.22 -14.52
CA HIS A 241 3.04 -5.96 -15.05
C HIS A 241 2.81 -6.01 -16.57
N GLU A 242 2.82 -7.19 -17.16
CA GLU A 242 2.72 -7.36 -18.60
C GLU A 242 1.42 -6.76 -19.15
N LYS A 243 0.30 -7.02 -18.49
CA LYS A 243 -1.01 -6.50 -18.88
C LYS A 243 -1.06 -4.97 -18.77
N SER A 244 -0.61 -4.40 -17.66
CA SER A 244 -0.59 -2.95 -17.46
C SER A 244 0.34 -2.26 -18.46
N ALA A 245 1.51 -2.83 -18.73
CA ALA A 245 2.43 -2.31 -19.74
C ALA A 245 1.85 -2.36 -21.16
N LYS A 246 1.22 -3.48 -21.54
CA LYS A 246 0.64 -3.70 -22.85
C LYS A 246 -0.62 -2.86 -23.13
N GLU A 247 -1.56 -2.84 -22.17
CA GLU A 247 -2.87 -2.22 -22.37
C GLU A 247 -2.88 -0.73 -21.96
N LEU A 248 -2.09 -0.36 -20.94
CA LEU A 248 -2.07 1.01 -20.42
C LEU A 248 -0.80 1.79 -20.80
N GLY A 249 0.24 1.11 -21.31
CA GLY A 249 1.52 1.75 -21.63
C GLY A 249 2.30 2.26 -20.42
N CYS A 250 1.96 1.79 -19.23
CA CYS A 250 2.52 2.27 -17.97
C CYS A 250 3.89 1.64 -17.69
N ARG A 251 4.75 2.42 -17.01
CA ARG A 251 6.09 2.02 -16.56
C ARG A 251 6.31 2.53 -15.14
N PHE A 252 7.32 1.98 -14.47
CA PHE A 252 7.70 2.39 -13.12
C PHE A 252 9.05 3.11 -13.17
N ARG A 253 9.18 4.16 -12.36
CA ARG A 253 10.45 4.85 -12.15
C ARG A 253 11.38 4.00 -11.28
N PRO A 254 12.70 4.26 -11.30
CA PRO A 254 13.65 3.63 -10.39
C PRO A 254 13.27 3.87 -8.93
N VAL A 255 13.42 2.85 -8.09
CA VAL A 255 13.07 2.95 -6.66
C VAL A 255 13.93 3.99 -5.95
N GLU A 256 15.19 4.12 -6.32
CA GLU A 256 16.11 5.12 -5.78
C GLU A 256 15.58 6.54 -5.99
N GLN A 257 15.04 6.83 -7.18
CA GLN A 257 14.41 8.12 -7.47
C GLN A 257 13.18 8.34 -6.57
N THR A 258 12.33 7.33 -6.43
CA THR A 258 11.15 7.39 -5.55
C THR A 258 11.53 7.71 -4.11
N LEU A 259 12.53 6.99 -3.58
CA LEU A 259 12.99 7.17 -2.20
C LEU A 259 13.65 8.54 -2.01
N ALA A 260 14.52 8.96 -2.93
CA ALA A 260 15.16 10.28 -2.89
C ALA A 260 14.13 11.41 -2.88
N ASP A 261 13.16 11.38 -3.81
CA ASP A 261 12.11 12.39 -3.92
C ASP A 261 11.22 12.42 -2.67
N THR A 262 10.93 11.25 -2.09
CA THR A 262 10.14 11.14 -0.85
C THR A 262 10.88 11.75 0.33
N LEU A 263 12.17 11.42 0.51
CA LEU A 263 12.99 11.99 1.59
C LEU A 263 13.15 13.50 1.43
N ASN A 264 13.36 14.00 0.21
CA ASN A 264 13.45 15.43 -0.06
C ASN A 264 12.12 16.15 0.26
N TRP A 265 11.00 15.53 -0.07
CA TRP A 265 9.68 16.08 0.29
C TRP A 265 9.50 16.14 1.81
N TYR A 266 9.88 15.10 2.56
CA TYR A 266 9.80 15.11 4.02
C TYR A 266 10.69 16.19 4.66
N ARG A 267 11.88 16.43 4.10
CA ARG A 267 12.75 17.53 4.54
C ARG A 267 12.11 18.89 4.28
N ALA A 268 11.63 19.11 3.06
CA ALA A 268 10.99 20.36 2.67
C ALA A 268 9.71 20.69 3.46
N ASN A 269 9.06 19.67 4.03
CA ASN A 269 7.82 19.81 4.81
C ASN A 269 8.02 19.65 6.33
N GLY A 270 9.26 19.65 6.82
CA GLY A 270 9.58 19.68 8.26
C GLY A 270 9.42 18.36 9.00
N TYR A 271 9.28 17.24 8.30
CA TYR A 271 9.22 15.89 8.90
C TYR A 271 10.62 15.31 9.19
N LEU A 272 11.62 15.79 8.47
CA LEU A 272 13.02 15.41 8.62
C LEU A 272 13.88 16.69 8.68
N PRO A 273 15.04 16.67 9.39
CA PRO A 273 15.97 17.78 9.37
C PRO A 273 16.51 18.03 7.97
N GLU A 274 16.89 19.27 7.69
CA GLU A 274 17.58 19.64 6.45
C GLU A 274 18.91 18.89 6.31
N THR A 275 19.33 18.65 5.05
CA THR A 275 20.62 18.02 4.74
C THR A 275 21.77 18.82 5.33
N GLY A 276 22.60 18.19 6.17
CA GLY A 276 23.73 18.84 6.84
C GLY A 276 23.63 18.96 8.35
N ASN A 277 22.44 18.82 8.93
CA ASN A 277 22.29 18.72 10.37
C ASN A 277 22.33 17.25 10.81
N PRO A 278 23.21 16.87 11.78
CA PRO A 278 23.18 15.54 12.36
C PRO A 278 21.81 15.30 13.00
N LEU A 279 21.26 14.10 12.78
CA LEU A 279 20.06 13.66 13.49
C LEU A 279 20.33 13.69 15.00
N PRO A 280 19.40 14.18 15.85
CA PRO A 280 19.57 14.09 17.29
C PRO A 280 19.73 12.62 17.67
N THR A 281 20.81 12.31 18.36
CA THR A 281 21.05 11.00 18.98
C THR A 281 19.92 10.74 19.96
N ALA A 282 19.24 9.61 19.82
CA ALA A 282 18.24 9.18 20.80
C ALA A 282 18.94 9.00 22.16
N GLU A 283 18.58 9.82 23.16
CA GLU A 283 18.85 9.58 24.57
C GLU A 283 17.94 8.48 25.13
#